data_81a94c99a9a4687e0b709f1591df7162
#
_entry.id   81a94c99a9a4687e0b709f1591df7162
#
_cell.length_a   1.000
_cell.length_b   1.000
_cell.length_c   1.000
_cell.angle_alpha   90.00
_cell.angle_beta   90.00
_cell.angle_gamma   90.00
#
_symmetry.space_group_name_H-M   'P 1'
#
loop_
_entity.id
_entity.type
_entity.pdbx_description
1 polymer ?
#
loop_
_entity_poly.entity_id
_entity_poly.type
_entity_poly.pdbx_seq_one_letter_code
_entity_poly.pdbx_strand_id
1 'polypeptide(L)'
;MIKFSDKQLKIPQMQRPVFLVTGGMSKFDRSIPEKRTEELVIDSFVEAAEFINKTPAELKEYIHSCYYGHFADHFGDQLLGEAVIHDRLGLDPLGNVGIKTGGATGGSTLWEAFKAVASGYSDCVLAMGWERMDEVPTDEGNNYIASAADKDWETPLGHIYTGYYAVMAQKYWQVFGK
;
A
#
# COMPACT_ATOMS: atom_id res chain seq x y z
N MET A 1 -21.66 -17.76 14.22
CA MET A 1 -21.13 -16.45 14.61
C MET A 1 -20.05 -16.69 15.67
N ILE A 2 -18.80 -16.40 15.37
CA ILE A 2 -17.68 -16.58 16.30
C ILE A 2 -17.79 -15.46 17.33
N LYS A 3 -18.01 -15.79 18.61
CA LYS A 3 -17.97 -14.81 19.70
C LYS A 3 -16.51 -14.63 20.12
N PHE A 4 -15.93 -13.49 19.85
CA PHE A 4 -14.62 -13.13 20.41
C PHE A 4 -14.77 -12.88 21.91
N SER A 5 -13.89 -13.44 22.73
CA SER A 5 -13.83 -13.10 24.15
C SER A 5 -13.17 -11.72 24.32
N ASP A 6 -13.54 -10.98 25.37
CA ASP A 6 -12.94 -9.67 25.67
C ASP A 6 -11.41 -9.69 25.80
N LYS A 7 -10.83 -10.85 26.09
CA LYS A 7 -9.38 -11.06 26.12
C LYS A 7 -8.73 -11.00 24.74
N GLN A 8 -9.45 -11.31 23.66
CA GLN A 8 -8.94 -11.30 22.28
C GLN A 8 -8.94 -9.90 21.65
N LEU A 9 -9.61 -8.96 22.29
CA LEU A 9 -9.72 -7.58 21.84
C LEU A 9 -8.78 -6.61 22.57
N LYS A 10 -7.84 -7.09 23.36
CA LYS A 10 -6.83 -6.22 23.97
C LYS A 10 -5.94 -5.62 22.90
N ILE A 11 -6.16 -4.35 22.59
CA ILE A 11 -5.26 -3.55 21.79
C ILE A 11 -3.96 -3.38 22.57
N PRO A 12 -2.79 -3.73 21.99
CA PRO A 12 -1.51 -3.47 22.65
C PRO A 12 -1.39 -1.99 23.01
N GLN A 13 -0.92 -1.70 24.23
CA GLN A 13 -0.69 -0.32 24.62
C GLN A 13 0.50 0.24 23.82
N MET A 14 0.31 1.41 23.25
CA MET A 14 1.39 2.17 22.63
C MET A 14 2.40 2.60 23.69
N GLN A 15 3.67 2.42 23.41
CA GLN A 15 4.74 2.89 24.30
C GLN A 15 4.93 4.41 24.19
N ARG A 16 4.60 4.98 23.03
CA ARG A 16 4.70 6.42 22.76
C ARG A 16 3.66 6.87 21.72
N PRO A 17 3.30 8.16 21.68
CA PRO A 17 2.41 8.71 20.66
C PRO A 17 3.07 8.65 19.28
N VAL A 18 2.24 8.52 18.24
CA VAL A 18 2.67 8.53 16.83
C VAL A 18 2.00 9.72 16.14
N PHE A 19 2.77 10.46 15.38
CA PHE A 19 2.32 11.63 14.65
C PHE A 19 2.55 11.45 13.16
N LEU A 20 1.61 11.90 12.34
CA LEU A 20 1.81 12.09 10.91
C LEU A 20 2.45 13.48 10.72
N VAL A 21 3.68 13.50 10.21
CA VAL A 21 4.47 14.72 10.09
C VAL A 21 4.22 15.42 8.75
N THR A 22 4.21 14.66 7.69
CA THR A 22 4.00 15.14 6.32
C THR A 22 3.44 14.04 5.44
N GLY A 23 3.00 14.39 4.24
CA GLY A 23 2.59 13.49 3.19
C GLY A 23 2.65 14.18 1.84
N GLY A 24 2.85 13.40 0.79
CA GLY A 24 2.85 13.84 -0.59
C GLY A 24 2.25 12.77 -1.49
N MET A 25 1.76 13.19 -2.64
CA MET A 25 1.08 12.33 -3.60
C MET A 25 1.38 12.79 -5.01
N SER A 26 1.87 11.90 -5.87
CA SER A 26 1.98 12.21 -7.28
C SER A 26 0.59 12.45 -7.89
N LYS A 27 0.54 13.21 -8.99
CA LYS A 27 -0.73 13.45 -9.70
C LYS A 27 -1.37 12.12 -10.09
N PHE A 28 -2.67 11.97 -9.78
CA PHE A 28 -3.48 10.88 -10.31
C PHE A 28 -3.98 11.27 -11.69
N ASP A 29 -3.70 10.42 -12.67
CA ASP A 29 -4.19 10.59 -14.04
C ASP A 29 -4.58 9.23 -14.62
N ARG A 30 -5.26 9.26 -15.76
CA ARG A 30 -5.67 8.03 -16.45
C ARG A 30 -4.48 7.20 -16.92
N SER A 31 -3.43 7.86 -17.36
CA SER A 31 -2.15 7.29 -17.74
C SER A 31 -1.07 8.36 -17.71
N ILE A 32 0.14 8.00 -17.30
CA ILE A 32 1.32 8.88 -17.26
C ILE A 32 2.51 8.12 -17.88
N PRO A 33 2.43 7.80 -19.18
CA PRO A 33 3.42 6.94 -19.85
C PRO A 33 4.81 7.58 -19.96
N GLU A 34 4.90 8.90 -19.83
CA GLU A 34 6.16 9.66 -19.84
C GLU A 34 6.97 9.52 -18.56
N LYS A 35 6.37 9.00 -17.48
CA LYS A 35 7.06 8.79 -16.19
C LYS A 35 7.10 7.31 -15.83
N ARG A 36 8.24 6.86 -15.37
CA ARG A 36 8.40 5.54 -14.76
C ARG A 36 7.84 5.54 -13.34
N THR A 37 7.59 4.36 -12.79
CA THR A 37 7.04 4.20 -11.43
C THR A 37 7.89 4.91 -10.38
N GLU A 38 9.21 4.75 -10.45
CA GLU A 38 10.12 5.39 -9.52
C GLU A 38 10.10 6.92 -9.60
N GLU A 39 9.83 7.50 -10.78
CA GLU A 39 9.72 8.96 -10.93
C GLU A 39 8.45 9.50 -10.29
N LEU A 40 7.33 8.77 -10.39
CA LEU A 40 6.08 9.13 -9.70
C LEU A 40 6.22 9.03 -8.18
N VAL A 41 6.95 8.03 -7.71
CA VAL A 41 7.24 7.85 -6.29
C VAL A 41 8.16 8.98 -5.78
N ILE A 42 9.17 9.36 -6.56
CA ILE A 42 10.04 10.52 -6.24
C ILE A 42 9.23 11.82 -6.18
N ASP A 43 8.32 12.05 -7.12
CA ASP A 43 7.45 13.25 -7.10
C ASP A 43 6.67 13.35 -5.77
N SER A 44 6.10 12.25 -5.31
CA SER A 44 5.37 12.24 -4.03
C SER A 44 6.28 12.48 -2.82
N PHE A 45 7.50 12.01 -2.87
CA PHE A 45 8.50 12.25 -1.83
C PHE A 45 8.98 13.71 -1.81
N VAL A 46 9.17 14.31 -2.99
CA VAL A 46 9.50 15.74 -3.14
C VAL A 46 8.37 16.59 -2.56
N GLU A 47 7.11 16.33 -2.94
CA GLU A 47 5.95 17.06 -2.42
C GLU A 47 5.85 16.95 -0.90
N ALA A 48 6.11 15.77 -0.32
CA ALA A 48 6.12 15.58 1.13
C ALA A 48 7.19 16.42 1.83
N ALA A 49 8.37 16.58 1.22
CA ALA A 49 9.43 17.44 1.75
C ALA A 49 9.06 18.93 1.66
N GLU A 50 8.56 19.35 0.51
CA GLU A 50 8.14 20.74 0.26
C GLU A 50 7.01 21.19 1.19
N PHE A 51 6.06 20.29 1.50
CA PHE A 51 4.94 20.58 2.40
C PHE A 51 5.40 21.07 3.79
N ILE A 52 6.54 20.61 4.25
CA ILE A 52 7.16 21.04 5.53
C ILE A 52 8.34 21.98 5.35
N ASN A 53 8.47 22.61 4.18
CA ASN A 53 9.56 23.52 3.82
C ASN A 53 10.95 22.90 3.99
N LYS A 54 11.10 21.66 3.57
CA LYS A 54 12.36 20.91 3.53
C LYS A 54 12.71 20.52 2.10
N THR A 55 14.00 20.29 1.87
CA THR A 55 14.45 19.58 0.67
C THR A 55 14.32 18.08 0.86
N PRO A 56 14.23 17.31 -0.22
CA PRO A 56 14.28 15.83 -0.14
C PRO A 56 15.51 15.31 0.61
N ALA A 57 16.66 15.96 0.45
CA ALA A 57 17.89 15.59 1.16
C ALA A 57 17.75 15.77 2.67
N GLU A 58 17.22 16.90 3.11
CA GLU A 58 16.97 17.16 4.55
C GLU A 58 15.93 16.21 5.12
N LEU A 59 14.87 15.85 4.36
CA LEU A 59 13.84 14.92 4.83
C LEU A 59 14.44 13.53 5.08
N LYS A 60 15.35 13.07 4.21
CA LYS A 60 16.02 11.76 4.35
C LYS A 60 16.80 11.63 5.66
N GLU A 61 17.40 12.71 6.15
CA GLU A 61 18.19 12.70 7.39
C GLU A 61 17.39 12.28 8.63
N TYR A 62 16.06 12.42 8.59
CA TYR A 62 15.17 12.05 9.69
C TYR A 62 14.66 10.60 9.59
N ILE A 63 14.73 9.96 8.43
CA ILE A 63 14.15 8.64 8.21
C ILE A 63 15.06 7.56 8.78
N HIS A 64 14.50 6.68 9.61
CA HIS A 64 15.24 5.58 10.24
C HIS A 64 14.88 4.22 9.63
N SER A 65 13.70 4.06 9.05
CA SER A 65 13.26 2.84 8.38
C SER A 65 12.15 3.14 7.37
N CYS A 66 11.97 2.23 6.40
CA CYS A 66 11.04 2.42 5.29
C CYS A 66 10.11 1.23 5.15
N TYR A 67 8.83 1.51 4.91
CA TYR A 67 7.79 0.52 4.61
C TYR A 67 7.16 0.87 3.29
N TYR A 68 7.18 -0.09 2.36
CA TYR A 68 6.70 0.09 1.00
C TYR A 68 5.55 -0.85 0.72
N GLY A 69 4.55 -0.38 0.00
CA GLY A 69 3.39 -1.18 -0.36
C GLY A 69 2.98 -1.02 -1.80
N HIS A 70 2.74 -2.14 -2.47
CA HIS A 70 2.07 -2.20 -3.76
C HIS A 70 1.24 -3.48 -3.84
N PHE A 71 0.26 -3.50 -4.72
CA PHE A 71 -0.67 -4.62 -4.81
C PHE A 71 0.03 -5.88 -5.30
N ALA A 72 0.71 -5.78 -6.44
CA ALA A 72 1.37 -6.92 -7.07
C ALA A 72 2.51 -6.49 -7.99
N ASP A 73 3.52 -7.35 -8.14
CA ASP A 73 4.65 -7.14 -9.02
C ASP A 73 4.25 -7.08 -10.50
N HIS A 74 3.12 -7.71 -10.85
CA HIS A 74 2.65 -7.85 -12.23
C HIS A 74 2.34 -6.53 -12.94
N PHE A 75 1.82 -5.54 -12.21
CA PHE A 75 1.48 -4.25 -12.80
C PHE A 75 2.71 -3.44 -13.25
N GLY A 76 3.83 -3.62 -12.59
CA GLY A 76 5.09 -2.94 -12.92
C GLY A 76 6.12 -3.85 -13.57
N ASP A 77 5.80 -5.14 -13.75
CA ASP A 77 6.74 -6.18 -14.21
C ASP A 77 8.10 -6.12 -13.48
N GLN A 78 8.05 -5.79 -12.20
CA GLN A 78 9.23 -5.60 -11.36
C GLN A 78 9.11 -6.38 -10.05
N LEU A 79 9.83 -7.50 -9.95
CA LEU A 79 10.07 -8.18 -8.69
C LEU A 79 10.98 -7.30 -7.81
N LEU A 80 10.69 -7.20 -6.53
CA LEU A 80 11.43 -6.37 -5.58
C LEU A 80 11.37 -4.87 -5.92
N GLY A 81 10.22 -4.38 -6.35
CA GLY A 81 10.02 -2.95 -6.65
C GLY A 81 10.39 -2.04 -5.49
N GLU A 82 10.17 -2.48 -4.25
CA GLU A 82 10.58 -1.77 -3.04
C GLU A 82 12.09 -1.52 -2.95
N ALA A 83 12.91 -2.47 -3.37
CA ALA A 83 14.37 -2.30 -3.37
C ALA A 83 14.80 -1.29 -4.44
N VAL A 84 14.19 -1.34 -5.63
CA VAL A 84 14.45 -0.37 -6.71
C VAL A 84 14.06 1.04 -6.28
N ILE A 85 12.89 1.21 -5.69
CA ILE A 85 12.42 2.51 -5.18
C ILE A 85 13.35 3.03 -4.08
N HIS A 86 13.74 2.16 -3.17
CA HIS A 86 14.64 2.51 -2.06
C HIS A 86 15.98 3.06 -2.55
N ASP A 87 16.60 2.35 -3.50
CA ASP A 87 17.83 2.78 -4.16
C ASP A 87 17.65 4.13 -4.88
N ARG A 88 16.58 4.28 -5.66
CA ARG A 88 16.27 5.51 -6.38
C ARG A 88 16.01 6.71 -5.47
N LEU A 89 15.44 6.49 -4.32
CA LEU A 89 15.30 7.51 -3.29
C LEU A 89 16.64 7.83 -2.59
N GLY A 90 17.68 7.01 -2.75
CA GLY A 90 18.97 7.17 -2.09
C GLY A 90 18.85 7.05 -0.58
N LEU A 91 18.13 6.03 -0.11
CA LEU A 91 17.88 5.77 1.31
C LEU A 91 18.78 4.67 1.89
N ASP A 92 19.67 4.10 1.08
CA ASP A 92 20.69 3.17 1.58
C ASP A 92 21.62 3.86 2.61
N PRO A 93 22.01 3.16 3.68
CA PRO A 93 21.81 1.75 4.01
C PRO A 93 20.63 1.49 4.95
N LEU A 94 19.56 2.28 4.91
CA LEU A 94 18.41 2.07 5.79
C LEU A 94 17.68 0.75 5.47
N GLY A 95 17.09 0.13 6.49
CA GLY A 95 16.26 -1.04 6.30
C GLY A 95 14.93 -0.69 5.64
N ASN A 96 14.48 -1.55 4.72
CA ASN A 96 13.16 -1.45 4.12
C ASN A 96 12.39 -2.77 4.17
N VAL A 97 11.06 -2.69 4.14
CA VAL A 97 10.15 -3.83 4.13
C VAL A 97 9.06 -3.62 3.10
N GLY A 98 8.94 -4.56 2.16
CA GLY A 98 7.82 -4.64 1.22
C GLY A 98 6.59 -5.29 1.86
N ILE A 99 5.42 -4.70 1.67
CA ILE A 99 4.14 -5.15 2.23
C ILE A 99 3.15 -5.36 1.10
N LYS A 100 2.56 -6.56 1.06
CA LYS A 100 1.56 -6.96 0.08
C LYS A 100 0.39 -7.64 0.79
N THR A 101 -0.76 -6.99 0.81
CA THR A 101 -2.00 -7.50 1.40
C THR A 101 -3.21 -7.26 0.49
N GLY A 102 -2.98 -7.35 -0.82
CA GLY A 102 -4.03 -7.11 -1.82
C GLY A 102 -4.56 -5.68 -1.73
N GLY A 103 -5.86 -5.50 -1.84
CA GLY A 103 -6.51 -4.18 -1.77
C GLY A 103 -6.34 -3.43 -0.44
N ALA A 104 -5.86 -4.10 0.62
CA ALA A 104 -5.59 -3.49 1.92
C ALA A 104 -4.13 -3.03 2.09
N THR A 105 -3.29 -3.16 1.06
CA THR A 105 -1.85 -2.92 1.15
C THR A 105 -1.50 -1.54 1.71
N GLY A 106 -2.12 -0.47 1.23
CA GLY A 106 -1.82 0.88 1.73
C GLY A 106 -2.10 1.03 3.23
N GLY A 107 -3.24 0.52 3.69
CA GLY A 107 -3.57 0.51 5.13
C GLY A 107 -2.62 -0.36 5.95
N SER A 108 -2.21 -1.50 5.42
CA SER A 108 -1.24 -2.39 6.08
C SER A 108 0.14 -1.75 6.16
N THR A 109 0.59 -1.07 5.12
CA THR A 109 1.86 -0.34 5.10
C THR A 109 1.88 0.75 6.17
N LEU A 110 0.83 1.54 6.26
CA LEU A 110 0.70 2.57 7.28
C LEU A 110 0.63 1.96 8.69
N TRP A 111 -0.05 0.82 8.84
CA TRP A 111 -0.16 0.11 10.12
C TRP A 111 1.19 -0.44 10.60
N GLU A 112 2.02 -0.99 9.71
CA GLU A 112 3.38 -1.43 10.06
C GLU A 112 4.28 -0.26 10.46
N ALA A 113 4.23 0.85 9.71
CA ALA A 113 4.92 2.08 10.05
C ALA A 113 4.49 2.62 11.43
N PHE A 114 3.18 2.64 11.70
CA PHE A 114 2.64 3.01 13.00
C PHE A 114 3.19 2.13 14.11
N LYS A 115 3.21 0.82 13.96
CA LYS A 115 3.75 -0.12 14.96
C LYS A 115 5.23 0.11 15.22
N ALA A 116 6.02 0.37 14.19
CA ALA A 116 7.44 0.64 14.33
C ALA A 116 7.71 1.87 15.21
N VAL A 117 6.95 2.94 15.01
CA VAL A 117 7.08 4.15 15.85
C VAL A 117 6.49 3.91 17.24
N ALA A 118 5.29 3.35 17.34
CA ALA A 118 4.60 3.13 18.60
C ALA A 118 5.36 2.20 19.57
N SER A 119 6.11 1.23 19.03
CA SER A 119 6.96 0.32 19.82
C SER A 119 8.31 0.89 20.20
N GLY A 120 8.71 2.03 19.64
CA GLY A 120 10.04 2.60 19.85
C GLY A 120 11.15 1.99 18.98
N TYR A 121 10.81 1.12 18.00
CA TYR A 121 11.79 0.54 17.09
C TYR A 121 12.42 1.61 16.18
N SER A 122 11.65 2.58 15.72
CA SER A 122 12.11 3.69 14.90
C SER A 122 11.48 5.00 15.39
N ASP A 123 12.21 6.12 15.29
CA ASP A 123 11.69 7.44 15.67
C ASP A 123 10.94 8.12 14.52
N CYS A 124 11.38 7.90 13.29
CA CYS A 124 10.77 8.44 12.09
C CYS A 124 10.78 7.38 10.99
N VAL A 125 9.65 7.19 10.34
CA VAL A 125 9.42 6.12 9.38
C VAL A 125 8.80 6.68 8.11
N LEU A 126 9.31 6.25 6.96
CA LEU A 126 8.70 6.48 5.67
C LEU A 126 7.72 5.34 5.37
N ALA A 127 6.45 5.67 5.18
CA ALA A 127 5.44 4.77 4.63
C ALA A 127 5.07 5.26 3.23
N MET A 128 5.20 4.42 2.22
CA MET A 128 4.98 4.80 0.83
C MET A 128 4.31 3.67 0.06
N GLY A 129 3.47 4.04 -0.90
CA GLY A 129 2.80 3.08 -1.77
C GLY A 129 2.73 3.56 -3.20
N TRP A 130 2.62 2.63 -4.14
CA TRP A 130 2.43 2.91 -5.56
C TRP A 130 1.66 1.78 -6.24
N GLU A 131 1.12 2.08 -7.43
CA GLU A 131 0.59 1.09 -8.36
C GLU A 131 0.50 1.67 -9.77
N ARG A 132 0.59 0.80 -10.81
CA ARG A 132 0.54 1.16 -12.23
C ARG A 132 -0.55 0.41 -12.97
N MET A 133 -1.77 0.39 -12.43
CA MET A 133 -2.88 -0.37 -13.00
C MET A 133 -3.37 0.14 -14.36
N ASP A 134 -3.09 1.38 -14.67
CA ASP A 134 -3.53 2.08 -15.89
C ASP A 134 -2.72 1.70 -17.14
N GLU A 135 -1.56 1.08 -16.98
CA GLU A 135 -0.64 0.73 -18.08
C GLU A 135 -0.86 -0.67 -18.65
N VAL A 136 -1.73 -1.46 -18.02
CA VAL A 136 -2.10 -2.79 -18.52
C VAL A 136 -3.51 -2.78 -19.09
N PRO A 137 -3.83 -3.62 -20.10
CA PRO A 137 -5.19 -3.81 -20.57
C PRO A 137 -6.13 -4.21 -19.44
N THR A 138 -7.39 -3.76 -19.51
CA THR A 138 -8.37 -3.97 -18.42
C THR A 138 -8.58 -5.44 -18.07
N ASP A 139 -8.62 -6.32 -19.06
CA ASP A 139 -8.75 -7.77 -18.87
C ASP A 139 -7.52 -8.38 -18.18
N GLU A 140 -6.33 -7.93 -18.55
CA GLU A 140 -5.08 -8.35 -17.91
C GLU A 140 -4.99 -7.84 -16.47
N GLY A 141 -5.30 -6.58 -16.24
CA GLY A 141 -5.38 -6.00 -14.89
C GLY A 141 -6.41 -6.73 -14.00
N ASN A 142 -7.55 -7.11 -14.56
CA ASN A 142 -8.54 -7.91 -13.85
C ASN A 142 -8.00 -9.29 -13.47
N ASN A 143 -7.21 -9.94 -14.34
CA ASN A 143 -6.57 -11.22 -14.04
C ASN A 143 -5.53 -11.09 -12.92
N TYR A 144 -4.74 -10.00 -12.91
CA TYR A 144 -3.80 -9.74 -11.83
C TYR A 144 -4.51 -9.55 -10.49
N ILE A 145 -5.62 -8.79 -10.47
CA ILE A 145 -6.42 -8.63 -9.26
C ILE A 145 -7.08 -9.94 -8.85
N ALA A 146 -7.54 -10.76 -9.81
CA ALA A 146 -8.15 -12.06 -9.54
C ALA A 146 -7.17 -13.05 -8.88
N SER A 147 -5.86 -12.84 -9.02
CA SER A 147 -4.86 -13.67 -8.33
C SER A 147 -4.88 -13.51 -6.79
N ALA A 148 -5.60 -12.52 -6.28
CA ALA A 148 -5.86 -12.38 -4.84
C ALA A 148 -7.01 -13.28 -4.34
N ALA A 149 -7.78 -13.90 -5.25
CA ALA A 149 -8.82 -14.87 -4.93
C ALA A 149 -8.22 -16.28 -4.74
N ASP A 150 -9.02 -17.17 -4.15
CA ASP A 150 -8.65 -18.58 -4.07
C ASP A 150 -8.65 -19.19 -5.47
N LYS A 151 -7.45 -19.58 -5.94
CA LYS A 151 -7.25 -20.08 -7.31
C LYS A 151 -7.90 -21.44 -7.57
N ASP A 152 -8.15 -22.22 -6.53
CA ASP A 152 -8.70 -23.58 -6.66
C ASP A 152 -10.23 -23.61 -6.51
N TRP A 153 -10.80 -22.64 -5.78
CA TRP A 153 -12.23 -22.59 -5.49
C TRP A 153 -12.96 -21.41 -6.13
N GLU A 154 -12.38 -20.23 -6.15
CA GLU A 154 -13.04 -19.01 -6.62
C GLU A 154 -12.77 -18.76 -8.10
N THR A 155 -11.52 -18.83 -8.52
CA THR A 155 -11.12 -18.56 -9.91
C THR A 155 -11.80 -19.48 -10.93
N PRO A 156 -11.92 -20.81 -10.73
CA PRO A 156 -12.59 -21.69 -11.70
C PRO A 156 -14.09 -21.42 -11.86
N LEU A 157 -14.72 -20.78 -10.86
CA LEU A 157 -16.12 -20.39 -10.89
C LEU A 157 -16.33 -19.00 -11.52
N GLY A 158 -15.28 -18.34 -12.00
CA GLY A 158 -15.33 -16.98 -12.54
C GLY A 158 -15.52 -15.91 -11.46
N HIS A 159 -15.22 -16.21 -10.19
CA HIS A 159 -15.28 -15.28 -9.08
C HIS A 159 -14.04 -14.37 -9.08
N ILE A 160 -13.93 -13.54 -10.09
CA ILE A 160 -13.08 -12.35 -10.03
C ILE A 160 -13.78 -11.28 -9.17
N TYR A 161 -13.07 -10.26 -8.76
CA TYR A 161 -13.60 -9.27 -7.80
C TYR A 161 -14.94 -8.66 -8.24
N THR A 162 -15.18 -8.42 -9.53
CA THR A 162 -16.45 -7.90 -10.06
C THR A 162 -17.60 -8.88 -9.84
N GLY A 163 -17.38 -10.18 -10.10
CA GLY A 163 -18.36 -11.24 -9.82
C GLY A 163 -18.66 -11.38 -8.33
N TYR A 164 -17.63 -11.30 -7.52
CA TYR A 164 -17.76 -11.31 -6.06
C TYR A 164 -18.66 -10.18 -5.53
N TYR A 165 -18.42 -8.95 -5.96
CA TYR A 165 -19.29 -7.82 -5.58
C TYR A 165 -20.70 -7.92 -6.15
N ALA A 166 -20.88 -8.51 -7.32
CA ALA A 166 -22.22 -8.76 -7.88
C ALA A 166 -23.03 -9.72 -7.00
N VAL A 167 -22.42 -10.79 -6.50
CA VAL A 167 -23.06 -11.73 -5.56
C VAL A 167 -23.39 -11.04 -4.24
N MET A 168 -22.49 -10.19 -3.73
CA MET A 168 -22.76 -9.40 -2.52
C MET A 168 -23.95 -8.45 -2.73
N ALA A 169 -24.03 -7.77 -3.88
CA ALA A 169 -25.16 -6.88 -4.22
C ALA A 169 -26.49 -7.66 -4.30
N GLN A 170 -26.49 -8.83 -4.93
CA GLN A 170 -27.68 -9.69 -4.96
C GLN A 170 -28.12 -10.09 -3.56
N LYS A 171 -27.18 -10.45 -2.68
CA LYS A 171 -27.51 -10.78 -1.29
C LYS A 171 -28.06 -9.61 -0.52
N TYR A 172 -27.50 -8.42 -0.74
CA TYR A 172 -28.03 -7.17 -0.17
C TYR A 172 -29.49 -6.93 -0.58
N TRP A 173 -29.81 -7.05 -1.86
CA TRP A 173 -31.17 -6.89 -2.37
C TRP A 173 -32.14 -7.93 -1.80
N GLN A 174 -31.71 -9.17 -1.66
CA GLN A 174 -32.54 -10.21 -1.03
C GLN A 174 -32.89 -9.88 0.43
N VAL A 175 -31.95 -9.27 1.16
CA VAL A 175 -32.14 -8.98 2.58
C VAL A 175 -32.90 -7.67 2.80
N PHE A 176 -32.63 -6.65 2.00
CA PHE A 176 -33.15 -5.29 2.23
C PHE A 176 -34.19 -4.83 1.20
N GLY A 177 -34.45 -5.61 0.15
CA GLY A 177 -35.50 -5.33 -0.83
C GLY A 177 -35.30 -4.09 -1.71
N LYS A 178 -34.07 -3.66 -1.86
CA LYS A 178 -33.70 -2.46 -2.66
C LYS A 178 -32.61 -2.78 -3.64
#